data_efc22c5171f95c60ee56e5955f11dee2
#
_entry.id   efc22c5171f95c60ee56e5955f11dee2
#
_cell.length_a   1.000
_cell.length_b   1.000
_cell.length_c   1.000
_cell.angle_alpha   90.00
_cell.angle_beta   90.00
_cell.angle_gamma   90.00
#
_symmetry.space_group_name_H-M   'P 1'
#
loop_
_entity.id
_entity.type
_entity.pdbx_description
1 polymer ?
#
loop_
_entity_poly.entity_id
_entity_poly.type
_entity_poly.pdbx_seq_one_letter_code
_entity_poly.pdbx_strand_id
1 'polypeptide(L)' 'MVKIVNKTKSPVMVDEIPVGECFLYNGVLFMRVRYDGRYASLRFDNGTIQTNFHNDCKVMPADVRIEVGGV' A
#
# COMPACT_ATOMS: atom_id res chain seq x y z
N MET A 1 14.12 -7.50 -4.47
CA MET A 1 12.84 -8.18 -4.75
C MET A 1 11.82 -7.77 -3.72
N VAL A 2 10.63 -7.46 -4.14
CA VAL A 2 9.53 -7.19 -3.22
C VAL A 2 8.76 -8.48 -2.98
N LYS A 3 8.61 -8.84 -1.73
CA LYS A 3 7.90 -10.05 -1.34
C LYS A 3 6.69 -9.68 -0.50
N ILE A 4 5.52 -10.13 -0.93
CA ILE A 4 4.28 -9.90 -0.20
C ILE A 4 4.01 -11.09 0.69
N VAL A 5 3.91 -10.84 1.99
CA VAL A 5 3.54 -11.87 2.96
C VAL A 5 2.11 -11.57 3.39
N ASN A 6 1.16 -12.36 2.88
CA ASN A 6 -0.24 -12.19 3.25
C ASN A 6 -0.54 -13.01 4.48
N LYS A 7 -0.79 -12.32 5.58
CA LYS A 7 -1.48 -12.92 6.71
C LYS A 7 -2.97 -12.70 6.49
N THR A 8 -3.77 -13.62 6.98
CA THR A 8 -5.22 -13.50 6.89
C THR A 8 -5.66 -12.26 7.68
N LYS A 9 -5.94 -11.18 6.98
CA LYS A 9 -6.40 -9.93 7.59
C LYS A 9 -7.75 -9.54 6.99
N SER A 10 -8.57 -8.93 7.81
CA SER A 10 -9.85 -8.41 7.35
C SER A 10 -9.64 -7.11 6.57
N PRO A 11 -10.50 -6.82 5.58
CA PRO A 11 -10.45 -5.53 4.89
C PRO A 11 -10.62 -4.38 5.87
N VAL A 12 -9.88 -3.29 5.63
CA VAL A 12 -9.97 -2.06 6.42
C VAL A 12 -10.16 -0.88 5.47
N MET A 13 -10.55 0.25 6.04
CA MET A 13 -10.61 1.50 5.26
C MET A 13 -9.20 1.98 4.93
N VAL A 14 -9.02 2.61 3.79
CA VAL A 14 -7.71 3.07 3.35
C VAL A 14 -7.11 4.09 4.32
N ASP A 15 -7.93 4.91 4.98
CA ASP A 15 -7.47 5.89 5.95
C ASP A 15 -6.98 5.26 7.26
N GLU A 16 -7.24 3.98 7.48
CA GLU A 16 -6.72 3.25 8.63
C GLU A 16 -5.31 2.70 8.38
N ILE A 17 -4.80 2.79 7.15
CA ILE A 17 -3.46 2.31 6.82
C ILE A 17 -2.45 3.41 7.21
N PRO A 18 -1.52 3.13 8.13
CA PRO A 18 -0.49 4.10 8.50
C PRO A 18 0.46 4.39 7.33
N VAL A 19 1.03 5.59 7.32
CA VAL A 19 2.06 5.95 6.35
C VAL A 19 3.25 5.00 6.47
N GLY A 20 3.71 4.50 5.32
CA GLY A 20 4.80 3.54 5.24
C GLY A 20 4.34 2.09 5.19
N GLU A 21 3.06 1.82 5.44
CA GLU A 21 2.52 0.47 5.33
C GLU A 21 1.83 0.26 3.99
N CYS A 22 1.75 -1.00 3.58
CA CYS A 22 1.26 -1.40 2.28
C CYS A 22 -0.13 -2.01 2.37
N PHE A 23 -0.83 -1.98 1.25
CA PHE A 23 -2.15 -2.59 1.14
C PHE A 23 -2.40 -3.02 -0.30
N LEU A 24 -3.35 -3.93 -0.47
CA LEU A 24 -3.80 -4.40 -1.78
C LEU A 24 -5.18 -3.82 -2.07
N TYR A 25 -5.33 -3.31 -3.28
CA TYR A 25 -6.62 -2.85 -3.79
C TYR A 25 -6.77 -3.37 -5.21
N ASN A 26 -7.83 -4.16 -5.45
CA ASN A 26 -8.07 -4.85 -6.73
C ASN A 26 -6.85 -5.65 -7.21
N GLY A 27 -6.15 -6.30 -6.28
CA GLY A 27 -4.98 -7.09 -6.61
C GLY A 27 -3.72 -6.29 -6.91
N VAL A 28 -3.76 -4.98 -6.78
CA VAL A 28 -2.61 -4.09 -7.02
C VAL A 28 -2.03 -3.66 -5.68
N LEU A 29 -0.72 -3.72 -5.58
CA LEU A 29 -0.01 -3.33 -4.36
C LEU A 29 0.20 -1.82 -4.32
N PHE A 30 -0.16 -1.23 -3.18
CA PHE A 30 0.06 0.20 -2.90
C PHE A 30 0.76 0.36 -1.57
N MET A 31 1.42 1.50 -1.39
CA MET A 31 1.97 1.93 -0.10
C MET A 31 1.32 3.26 0.28
N ARG A 32 0.90 3.38 1.54
CA ARG A 32 0.41 4.64 2.06
C ARG A 32 1.59 5.59 2.24
N VAL A 33 1.52 6.75 1.62
CA VAL A 33 2.60 7.74 1.64
C VAL A 33 2.04 9.12 1.96
N ARG A 34 2.93 10.04 2.28
CA ARG A 34 2.59 11.44 2.42
C ARG A 34 3.24 12.19 1.25
N TYR A 35 2.43 12.88 0.48
CA TYR A 35 2.89 13.60 -0.69
C TYR A 35 2.26 15.00 -0.69
N ASP A 36 3.13 16.02 -0.75
CA ASP A 36 2.71 17.42 -0.78
C ASP A 36 1.77 17.78 0.39
N GLY A 37 2.12 17.28 1.60
CA GLY A 37 1.33 17.53 2.79
C GLY A 37 0.02 16.77 2.88
N ARG A 38 -0.25 15.86 1.96
CA ARG A 38 -1.49 15.09 1.90
C ARG A 38 -1.21 13.59 1.93
N TYR A 39 -2.19 12.82 2.36
CA TYR A 39 -2.10 11.37 2.24
C TYR A 39 -2.31 10.98 0.79
N ALA A 40 -1.50 10.06 0.33
CA ALA A 40 -1.55 9.56 -1.03
C ALA A 40 -1.24 8.07 -1.03
N SER A 41 -1.37 7.42 -2.18
CA SER A 41 -1.05 6.01 -2.34
C SER A 41 -0.07 5.86 -3.50
N LEU A 42 1.05 5.20 -3.24
CA LEU A 42 2.06 4.88 -4.25
C LEU A 42 1.75 3.52 -4.84
N ARG A 43 1.50 3.49 -6.14
CA ARG A 43 1.26 2.24 -6.87
C ARG A 43 2.60 1.64 -7.27
N PHE A 44 2.85 0.40 -6.85
CA PHE A 44 4.16 -0.24 -7.03
C PHE A 44 4.42 -0.66 -8.47
N ASP A 45 3.40 -1.04 -9.22
CA ASP A 45 3.61 -1.59 -10.55
C ASP A 45 4.06 -0.54 -11.58
N ASN A 46 3.71 0.73 -11.38
CA ASN A 46 4.09 1.80 -12.30
C ASN A 46 4.68 3.03 -11.63
N GLY A 47 4.83 3.01 -10.29
CA GLY A 47 5.39 4.14 -9.55
C GLY A 47 4.53 5.38 -9.50
N THR A 48 3.26 5.28 -9.87
CA THR A 48 2.35 6.44 -9.89
C THR A 48 1.86 6.75 -8.50
N ILE A 49 1.82 8.04 -8.16
CA ILE A 49 1.21 8.50 -6.90
C ILE A 49 -0.22 8.89 -7.18
N GLN A 50 -1.15 8.29 -6.44
CA GLN A 50 -2.56 8.57 -6.54
C GLN A 50 -3.02 9.32 -5.31
N THR A 51 -3.61 10.49 -5.53
CA THR A 51 -4.07 11.38 -4.44
C THR A 51 -5.57 11.36 -4.27
N ASN A 52 -6.28 10.64 -5.12
CA ASN A 52 -7.75 10.65 -5.17
C ASN A 52 -8.40 9.38 -4.63
N PHE A 53 -7.67 8.61 -3.80
CA PHE A 53 -8.29 7.51 -3.09
C PHE A 53 -9.31 8.04 -2.09
N HIS A 54 -10.52 7.53 -2.16
CA HIS A 54 -11.55 7.88 -1.17
C HIS A 54 -11.21 7.23 0.18
N ASN A 55 -11.40 7.98 1.25
CA ASN A 55 -11.08 7.49 2.60
C ASN A 55 -11.95 6.29 3.00
N ASP A 56 -13.09 6.10 2.38
CA ASP A 56 -13.99 4.98 2.66
C ASP A 56 -13.75 3.76 1.77
N CYS A 57 -12.72 3.78 0.92
CA CYS A 57 -12.33 2.59 0.16
C CYS A 57 -11.84 1.49 1.10
N LYS A 58 -12.35 0.29 0.90
CA LYS A 58 -11.88 -0.88 1.64
C LYS A 58 -10.70 -1.49 0.92
N VAL A 59 -9.64 -1.76 1.66
CA VAL A 59 -8.40 -2.32 1.14
C VAL A 59 -7.94 -3.47 2.04
N MET A 60 -7.08 -4.32 1.51
CA MET A 60 -6.50 -5.44 2.27
C MET A 60 -5.12 -5.05 2.77
N PRO A 61 -4.91 -4.95 4.09
CA PRO A 61 -3.56 -4.71 4.60
C PRO A 61 -2.62 -5.80 4.14
N ALA A 62 -1.40 -5.44 3.76
CA ALA A 62 -0.41 -6.38 3.26
C ALA A 62 0.92 -6.15 3.97
N ASP A 63 1.52 -7.23 4.44
CA ASP A 63 2.89 -7.19 4.92
C ASP A 63 3.83 -7.34 3.72
N VAL A 64 4.68 -6.35 3.52
CA VAL A 64 5.59 -6.32 2.38
C VAL A 64 7.01 -6.27 2.91
N ARG A 65 7.86 -7.13 2.37
CA ARG A 65 9.28 -7.13 2.67
C ARG A 65 10.05 -6.89 1.39
N ILE A 66 10.97 -5.93 1.45
CA ILE A 66 11.90 -5.71 0.36
C ILE A 66 13.18 -6.49 0.69
N GLU A 67 13.50 -7.45 -0.16
CA GLU A 67 14.72 -8.23 -0.02
C GLU A 67 15.72 -7.77 -1.08
N VAL A 68 16.91 -7.38 -0.61
CA VAL A 68 18.02 -7.06 -1.50
C VAL A 68 18.86 -8.31 -1.64
N GLY A 69 18.64 -9.02 -2.74
CA GLY A 69 19.36 -10.27 -2.99
C GLY A 69 20.67 -10.04 -3.72
N GLY A 70 21.56 -11.02 -3.61
CA GLY A 70 22.78 -11.08 -4.41
C GLY A 70 23.88 -10.12 -4.00
N VAL A 71 23.82 -9.66 -2.80
CA VAL A 71 24.89 -8.79 -2.27
C VAL A 71 25.84 -9.59 -1.40
#